data_1a0708de23d71bed5b436702b28113d4
#
_entry.id   1a0708de23d71bed5b436702b28113d4
#
_cell.length_a   1.000
_cell.length_b   1.000
_cell.length_c   1.000
_cell.angle_alpha   90.00
_cell.angle_beta   90.00
_cell.angle_gamma   90.00
#
_symmetry.space_group_name_H-M   'P 1'
#
loop_
_entity.id
_entity.type
_entity.pdbx_description
1 polymer ?
#
loop_
_entity_poly.entity_id
_entity_poly.type
_entity_poly.pdbx_seq_one_letter_code
_entity_poly.pdbx_strand_id
1 'polypeptide(L)'
;MYTPLLLKSRLFTNEKYTILVVFTLCIALRTAPELIAYPYPIGYDVINYYIPTITNFEDKWDTVSKQYPLYVTFLYLISITTGLPAYSVVVAVIIVMTGIFGISLFYLGRNLLKLGISHSAYIAIFAIVQLAVLRTTWDFHRDIFALTIMMFVFSMLVRKNAGWKPLALILVLTTLTVAADRMVGALFSVSLVVYAIVTRRREVALTGILAIGMFCALTLSTQSTPDIKTITSTEIPQNNSELKEFYNPANLLIFFVVINGLVVAAAAIGFLNMKNTLLKIPLLVCLMGSFSWLAFPENRYLLADRWIILAGIFLSVFAGYGMLHLIRNLKKRFIIAGFILGAFAVLGVSYAVIPHHSASALYGIIGLHSKNLPPVTMQFNSIDVEDNDDLLSTIAWINKNTEQDALIVGESHWRGFMELYLEDNRTYHFSEDPQTFAETLMNRGQQVYLIEFNSTSSPIFVVKNISNR
;
A
#
# COMPACT_ATOMS: atom_id res chain seq x y z
N MET A 1 19.97 16.14 39.24
CA MET A 1 18.59 15.90 38.74
C MET A 1 18.49 16.55 37.35
N TYR A 2 19.06 15.91 36.32
CA TYR A 2 19.04 16.39 34.93
C TYR A 2 17.80 15.87 34.22
N THR A 3 16.84 16.71 34.01
CA THR A 3 15.66 16.42 33.18
C THR A 3 16.08 16.52 31.71
N PRO A 4 16.00 15.48 30.91
CA PRO A 4 16.43 15.52 29.51
C PRO A 4 15.53 16.44 28.70
N LEU A 5 16.16 17.38 28.01
CA LEU A 5 15.59 18.54 27.34
C LEU A 5 14.58 18.26 26.22
N LEU A 6 14.62 17.10 25.58
CA LEU A 6 13.84 16.84 24.36
C LEU A 6 12.38 16.41 24.59
N LEU A 7 12.02 15.83 25.74
CA LEU A 7 10.63 15.37 26.00
C LEU A 7 9.91 16.21 27.07
N LYS A 8 10.57 17.18 27.66
CA LYS A 8 9.94 18.26 28.45
C LYS A 8 9.64 19.51 27.60
N SER A 9 9.88 19.45 26.26
CA SER A 9 9.43 20.54 25.41
C SER A 9 7.90 20.67 25.54
N ARG A 10 7.40 21.88 25.63
CA ARG A 10 5.95 22.18 25.66
C ARG A 10 5.20 21.53 24.50
N LEU A 11 5.92 21.13 23.44
CA LEU A 11 5.42 20.44 22.24
C LEU A 11 4.78 19.07 22.55
N PHE A 12 5.39 18.24 23.44
CA PHE A 12 4.86 16.92 23.78
C PHE A 12 4.10 16.86 25.10
N THR A 13 3.79 18.01 25.70
CA THR A 13 2.91 18.11 26.88
C THR A 13 1.49 18.57 26.51
N ASN A 14 1.33 19.25 25.39
CA ASN A 14 0.04 19.69 24.87
C ASN A 14 -0.41 18.77 23.73
N GLU A 15 -1.57 18.16 23.86
CA GLU A 15 -2.11 17.20 22.89
C GLU A 15 -2.26 17.82 21.49
N LYS A 16 -2.76 19.05 21.37
CA LYS A 16 -2.95 19.73 20.09
C LYS A 16 -1.64 19.92 19.32
N TYR A 17 -0.61 20.41 20.01
CA TYR A 17 0.72 20.58 19.40
C TYR A 17 1.36 19.24 19.03
N THR A 18 1.16 18.23 19.85
CA THR A 18 1.68 16.89 19.56
C THR A 18 1.03 16.28 18.31
N ILE A 19 -0.28 16.44 18.17
CA ILE A 19 -1.02 15.99 16.98
C ILE A 19 -0.49 16.70 15.73
N LEU A 20 -0.30 18.02 15.81
CA LEU A 20 0.25 18.79 14.69
C LEU A 20 1.67 18.31 14.32
N VAL A 21 2.54 18.06 15.30
CA VAL A 21 3.89 17.54 15.06
C VAL A 21 3.84 16.16 14.40
N VAL A 22 3.01 15.22 14.91
CA VAL A 22 2.84 13.90 14.32
C VAL A 22 2.35 14.02 12.87
N PHE A 23 1.32 14.83 12.62
CA PHE A 23 0.78 15.07 11.30
C PHE A 23 1.82 15.61 10.32
N THR A 24 2.53 16.67 10.72
CA THR A 24 3.55 17.31 9.88
C THR A 24 4.72 16.38 9.57
N LEU A 25 5.20 15.60 10.54
CA LEU A 25 6.28 14.63 10.31
C LEU A 25 5.85 13.52 9.34
N CYS A 26 4.63 13.02 9.47
CA CYS A 26 4.10 12.00 8.56
C CYS A 26 3.94 12.54 7.13
N ILE A 27 3.41 13.78 6.99
CA ILE A 27 3.34 14.46 5.69
C ILE A 27 4.74 14.66 5.10
N ALA A 28 5.68 15.21 5.87
CA ALA A 28 7.04 15.47 5.38
C ALA A 28 7.71 14.19 4.88
N LEU A 29 7.60 13.10 5.63
CA LEU A 29 8.16 11.80 5.24
C LEU A 29 7.54 11.27 3.94
N ARG A 30 6.22 11.41 3.75
CA ARG A 30 5.55 10.94 2.53
C ARG A 30 5.73 11.89 1.34
N THR A 31 5.96 13.17 1.58
CA THR A 31 6.21 14.16 0.53
C THR A 31 7.62 14.00 -0.07
N ALA A 32 8.60 13.59 0.72
CA ALA A 32 9.99 13.49 0.27
C ALA A 32 10.16 12.61 -1.00
N PRO A 33 9.66 11.37 -1.07
CA PRO A 33 9.79 10.56 -2.27
C PRO A 33 9.08 11.15 -3.49
N GLU A 34 7.91 11.81 -3.31
CA GLU A 34 7.20 12.47 -4.41
C GLU A 34 7.97 13.66 -4.99
N LEU A 35 8.65 14.45 -4.13
CA LEU A 35 9.47 15.56 -4.59
C LEU A 35 10.70 15.10 -5.37
N ILE A 36 11.29 13.96 -4.98
CA ILE A 36 12.45 13.39 -5.67
C ILE A 36 12.05 12.81 -7.01
N ALA A 37 10.91 12.12 -7.07
CA ALA A 37 10.39 11.51 -8.28
C ALA A 37 9.77 12.52 -9.27
N TYR A 38 9.47 13.76 -8.82
CA TYR A 38 8.80 14.75 -9.67
C TYR A 38 9.52 14.95 -11.00
N PRO A 39 8.80 14.97 -12.15
CA PRO A 39 7.34 15.05 -12.30
C PRO A 39 6.60 13.71 -12.33
N TYR A 40 7.25 12.60 -12.07
CA TYR A 40 6.67 11.27 -12.20
C TYR A 40 5.98 10.80 -10.92
N PRO A 41 4.86 10.05 -11.04
CA PRO A 41 4.23 9.43 -9.88
C PRO A 41 5.09 8.28 -9.37
N ILE A 42 5.02 8.00 -8.07
CA ILE A 42 5.53 6.78 -7.47
C ILE A 42 4.38 5.81 -7.15
N GLY A 43 4.66 4.50 -7.20
CA GLY A 43 3.68 3.44 -6.93
C GLY A 43 3.13 2.78 -8.18
N TYR A 44 3.13 1.45 -8.19
CA TYR A 44 2.64 0.65 -9.31
C TYR A 44 1.14 0.88 -9.58
N ASP A 45 0.30 0.80 -8.54
CA ASP A 45 -1.14 1.05 -8.68
C ASP A 45 -1.43 2.52 -9.02
N VAL A 46 -0.52 3.45 -8.71
CA VAL A 46 -0.71 4.87 -9.00
C VAL A 46 -0.75 5.10 -10.51
N ILE A 47 0.27 4.63 -11.23
CA ILE A 47 0.37 4.82 -12.67
C ILE A 47 -0.55 3.87 -13.46
N ASN A 48 -0.71 2.62 -12.99
CA ASN A 48 -1.46 1.62 -13.74
C ASN A 48 -2.96 1.56 -13.41
N TYR A 49 -3.38 2.14 -12.28
CA TYR A 49 -4.78 2.05 -11.86
C TYR A 49 -5.39 3.41 -11.49
N TYR A 50 -4.82 4.14 -10.49
CA TYR A 50 -5.52 5.33 -9.98
C TYR A 50 -5.59 6.46 -11.00
N ILE A 51 -4.47 6.87 -11.59
CA ILE A 51 -4.44 7.98 -12.54
C ILE A 51 -5.29 7.69 -13.78
N PRO A 52 -5.10 6.55 -14.50
CA PRO A 52 -5.91 6.23 -15.67
C PRO A 52 -7.40 6.05 -15.37
N THR A 53 -7.72 5.54 -14.17
CA THR A 53 -9.13 5.35 -13.78
C THR A 53 -9.81 6.67 -13.46
N ILE A 54 -9.13 7.62 -12.82
CA ILE A 54 -9.69 8.93 -12.51
C ILE A 54 -9.82 9.77 -13.80
N THR A 55 -8.82 9.70 -14.69
CA THR A 55 -8.82 10.43 -15.96
C THR A 55 -9.98 9.99 -16.86
N ASN A 56 -10.27 8.68 -16.91
CA ASN A 56 -11.30 8.08 -17.75
C ASN A 56 -12.46 7.50 -16.89
N PHE A 57 -12.85 8.18 -15.82
CA PHE A 57 -13.73 7.61 -14.79
C PHE A 57 -15.10 7.22 -15.32
N GLU A 58 -15.70 8.04 -16.19
CA GLU A 58 -17.03 7.79 -16.74
C GLU A 58 -17.03 6.54 -17.63
N ASP A 59 -16.02 6.39 -18.47
CA ASP A 59 -15.86 5.23 -19.36
C ASP A 59 -15.55 3.95 -18.59
N LYS A 60 -14.85 4.07 -17.47
CA LYS A 60 -14.43 2.95 -16.61
C LYS A 60 -15.39 2.63 -15.47
N TRP A 61 -16.52 3.34 -15.35
CA TRP A 61 -17.45 3.19 -14.22
C TRP A 61 -17.91 1.73 -14.03
N ASP A 62 -18.19 1.03 -15.10
CA ASP A 62 -18.60 -0.38 -15.06
C ASP A 62 -17.56 -1.29 -14.38
N THR A 63 -16.29 -1.02 -14.61
CA THR A 63 -15.17 -1.74 -13.97
C THR A 63 -14.96 -1.29 -12.53
N VAL A 64 -14.99 0.01 -12.30
CA VAL A 64 -14.80 0.64 -10.98
C VAL A 64 -15.88 0.21 -10.01
N SER A 65 -17.15 0.24 -10.43
CA SER A 65 -18.30 -0.12 -9.59
C SER A 65 -18.24 -1.56 -9.08
N LYS A 66 -17.55 -2.44 -9.80
CA LYS A 66 -17.34 -3.86 -9.45
C LYS A 66 -16.13 -4.12 -8.53
N GLN A 67 -15.34 -3.08 -8.17
CA GLN A 67 -14.04 -3.22 -7.50
C GLN A 67 -13.88 -2.39 -6.22
N TYR A 68 -14.88 -2.29 -5.35
CA TYR A 68 -14.78 -1.43 -4.16
C TYR A 68 -14.52 0.05 -4.53
N PRO A 69 -15.50 0.73 -5.09
CA PRO A 69 -15.33 2.01 -5.77
C PRO A 69 -15.07 3.20 -4.85
N LEU A 70 -15.27 3.09 -3.53
CA LEU A 70 -15.34 4.23 -2.61
C LEU A 70 -14.12 5.15 -2.71
N TYR A 71 -12.92 4.60 -2.65
CA TYR A 71 -11.70 5.41 -2.66
C TYR A 71 -11.49 6.10 -4.01
N VAL A 72 -11.66 5.38 -5.11
CA VAL A 72 -11.48 5.95 -6.46
C VAL A 72 -12.54 7.00 -6.75
N THR A 73 -13.80 6.76 -6.38
CA THR A 73 -14.88 7.75 -6.48
C THR A 73 -14.56 9.00 -5.64
N PHE A 74 -14.03 8.84 -4.44
CA PHE A 74 -13.59 9.94 -3.60
C PHE A 74 -12.50 10.79 -4.28
N LEU A 75 -11.50 10.15 -4.89
CA LEU A 75 -10.46 10.85 -5.66
C LEU A 75 -11.04 11.59 -6.88
N TYR A 76 -11.94 10.94 -7.64
CA TYR A 76 -12.63 11.54 -8.77
C TYR A 76 -13.43 12.78 -8.36
N LEU A 77 -14.21 12.68 -7.26
CA LEU A 77 -14.97 13.83 -6.75
C LEU A 77 -14.07 15.01 -6.36
N ILE A 78 -12.89 14.75 -5.78
CA ILE A 78 -11.90 15.80 -5.51
C ILE A 78 -11.40 16.40 -6.83
N SER A 79 -11.07 15.58 -7.83
CA SER A 79 -10.57 16.04 -9.13
C SER A 79 -11.57 16.99 -9.81
N ILE A 80 -12.84 16.59 -9.92
CA ILE A 80 -13.86 17.43 -10.56
C ILE A 80 -14.22 18.68 -9.76
N THR A 81 -14.20 18.60 -8.41
CA THR A 81 -14.55 19.76 -7.58
C THR A 81 -13.43 20.80 -7.51
N THR A 82 -12.17 20.36 -7.61
CA THR A 82 -11.00 21.26 -7.54
C THR A 82 -10.48 21.67 -8.91
N GLY A 83 -10.82 20.94 -9.98
CA GLY A 83 -10.25 21.10 -11.32
C GLY A 83 -8.79 20.64 -11.42
N LEU A 84 -8.25 19.98 -10.41
CA LEU A 84 -6.88 19.48 -10.41
C LEU A 84 -6.76 18.20 -11.26
N PRO A 85 -5.65 18.03 -11.98
CA PRO A 85 -5.40 16.80 -12.74
C PRO A 85 -5.29 15.58 -11.81
N ALA A 86 -5.68 14.40 -12.32
CA ALA A 86 -5.74 13.15 -11.58
C ALA A 86 -4.45 12.85 -10.79
N TYR A 87 -3.28 13.06 -11.41
CA TYR A 87 -1.98 12.90 -10.74
C TYR A 87 -1.86 13.75 -9.48
N SER A 88 -2.13 15.04 -9.57
CA SER A 88 -2.02 15.97 -8.44
C SER A 88 -2.96 15.60 -7.30
N VAL A 89 -4.16 15.12 -7.62
CA VAL A 89 -5.15 14.66 -6.63
C VAL A 89 -4.67 13.40 -5.91
N VAL A 90 -4.21 12.40 -6.65
CA VAL A 90 -3.71 11.14 -6.06
C VAL A 90 -2.56 11.41 -5.10
N VAL A 91 -1.58 12.20 -5.54
CA VAL A 91 -0.39 12.56 -4.73
C VAL A 91 -0.79 13.38 -3.50
N ALA A 92 -1.59 14.43 -3.66
CA ALA A 92 -2.00 15.27 -2.52
C ALA A 92 -2.80 14.47 -1.49
N VAL A 93 -3.73 13.63 -1.94
CA VAL A 93 -4.57 12.84 -1.05
C VAL A 93 -3.75 11.82 -0.27
N ILE A 94 -2.83 11.08 -0.89
CA ILE A 94 -2.03 10.08 -0.15
C ILE A 94 -1.09 10.74 0.88
N ILE A 95 -0.52 11.90 0.56
CA ILE A 95 0.29 12.67 1.50
C ILE A 95 -0.54 13.07 2.73
N VAL A 96 -1.72 13.66 2.52
CA VAL A 96 -2.62 14.07 3.60
C VAL A 96 -3.12 12.85 4.39
N MET A 97 -3.51 11.77 3.69
CA MET A 97 -3.97 10.54 4.33
C MET A 97 -2.89 9.89 5.21
N THR A 98 -1.62 9.94 4.81
CA THR A 98 -0.50 9.48 5.64
C THR A 98 -0.40 10.29 6.94
N GLY A 99 -0.60 11.61 6.86
CA GLY A 99 -0.70 12.46 8.05
C GLY A 99 -1.87 12.09 8.97
N ILE A 100 -3.05 11.86 8.39
CA ILE A 100 -4.26 11.45 9.14
C ILE A 100 -4.08 10.03 9.73
N PHE A 101 -3.41 9.14 9.02
CA PHE A 101 -3.06 7.81 9.54
C PHE A 101 -2.16 7.91 10.77
N GLY A 102 -1.14 8.79 10.76
CA GLY A 102 -0.32 9.10 11.93
C GLY A 102 -1.16 9.59 13.13
N ILE A 103 -2.14 10.48 12.88
CA ILE A 103 -3.10 10.94 13.91
C ILE A 103 -3.94 9.76 14.44
N SER A 104 -4.41 8.87 13.57
CA SER A 104 -5.21 7.71 13.98
C SER A 104 -4.44 6.77 14.90
N LEU A 105 -3.15 6.54 14.61
CA LEU A 105 -2.23 5.78 15.46
C LEU A 105 -1.96 6.47 16.80
N PHE A 106 -1.84 7.80 16.79
CA PHE A 106 -1.72 8.57 18.02
C PHE A 106 -2.95 8.38 18.93
N TYR A 107 -4.16 8.51 18.37
CA TYR A 107 -5.40 8.27 19.14
C TYR A 107 -5.56 6.81 19.56
N LEU A 108 -5.10 5.87 18.76
CA LEU A 108 -5.00 4.46 19.15
C LEU A 108 -4.16 4.30 20.42
N GLY A 109 -2.96 4.91 20.45
CA GLY A 109 -2.10 4.95 21.64
C GLY A 109 -2.79 5.58 22.86
N ARG A 110 -3.44 6.73 22.67
CA ARG A 110 -4.14 7.48 23.73
C ARG A 110 -5.34 6.73 24.29
N ASN A 111 -6.23 6.31 23.43
CA ASN A 111 -7.55 5.81 23.82
C ASN A 111 -7.55 4.31 24.08
N LEU A 112 -6.96 3.52 23.17
CA LEU A 112 -6.96 2.06 23.25
C LEU A 112 -5.87 1.52 24.19
N LEU A 113 -4.64 2.03 24.06
CA LEU A 113 -3.50 1.59 24.85
C LEU A 113 -3.35 2.34 26.17
N LYS A 114 -4.14 3.41 26.39
CA LYS A 114 -4.13 4.25 27.61
C LYS A 114 -2.77 4.88 27.91
N LEU A 115 -2.03 5.25 26.89
CA LEU A 115 -0.69 5.83 27.03
C LEU A 115 -0.74 7.36 27.24
N GLY A 116 0.32 7.90 27.82
CA GLY A 116 0.56 9.35 27.85
C GLY A 116 0.80 9.93 26.46
N ILE A 117 0.66 11.25 26.33
CA ILE A 117 0.79 11.98 25.04
C ILE A 117 2.09 11.64 24.33
N SER A 118 3.23 11.78 25.00
CA SER A 118 4.57 11.51 24.42
C SER A 118 4.76 10.05 23.97
N HIS A 119 4.24 9.08 24.73
CA HIS A 119 4.33 7.67 24.38
C HIS A 119 3.43 7.32 23.17
N SER A 120 2.25 7.95 23.09
CA SER A 120 1.34 7.78 21.94
C SER A 120 1.94 8.38 20.67
N ALA A 121 2.58 9.56 20.77
CA ALA A 121 3.32 10.16 19.66
C ALA A 121 4.49 9.28 19.21
N TYR A 122 5.24 8.73 20.19
CA TYR A 122 6.34 7.80 19.89
C TYR A 122 5.85 6.59 19.07
N ILE A 123 4.76 5.94 19.48
CA ILE A 123 4.21 4.78 18.74
C ILE A 123 3.76 5.19 17.33
N ALA A 124 3.08 6.34 17.20
CA ALA A 124 2.63 6.82 15.90
C ALA A 124 3.79 7.07 14.94
N ILE A 125 4.80 7.83 15.38
CA ILE A 125 5.97 8.16 14.55
C ILE A 125 6.80 6.89 14.27
N PHE A 126 6.99 6.03 15.29
CA PHE A 126 7.71 4.77 15.12
C PHE A 126 7.05 3.87 14.08
N ALA A 127 5.72 3.76 14.09
CA ALA A 127 5.00 2.95 13.11
C ALA A 127 5.11 3.52 11.68
N ILE A 128 4.97 4.84 11.51
CA ILE A 128 5.03 5.48 10.18
C ILE A 128 6.38 5.31 9.50
N VAL A 129 7.48 5.30 10.23
CA VAL A 129 8.82 5.12 9.64
C VAL A 129 9.16 3.67 9.30
N GLN A 130 8.28 2.70 9.61
CA GLN A 130 8.51 1.30 9.29
C GLN A 130 8.25 0.99 7.81
N LEU A 131 9.06 0.09 7.25
CA LEU A 131 9.01 -0.29 5.84
C LEU A 131 7.62 -0.77 5.41
N ALA A 132 6.93 -1.58 6.23
CA ALA A 132 5.59 -2.06 5.93
C ALA A 132 4.58 -0.91 5.76
N VAL A 133 4.65 0.11 6.62
CA VAL A 133 3.76 1.28 6.53
C VAL A 133 4.10 2.13 5.33
N LEU A 134 5.39 2.42 5.10
CA LEU A 134 5.83 3.17 3.92
C LEU A 134 5.47 2.45 2.63
N ARG A 135 5.67 1.12 2.58
CA ARG A 135 5.25 0.29 1.43
C ARG A 135 3.74 0.38 1.17
N THR A 136 2.92 0.42 2.22
CA THR A 136 1.47 0.58 2.08
C THR A 136 1.12 1.98 1.54
N THR A 137 1.80 3.03 2.01
CA THR A 137 1.57 4.39 1.51
C THR A 137 2.08 4.61 0.08
N TRP A 138 3.03 3.78 -0.38
CA TRP A 138 3.59 3.88 -1.71
C TRP A 138 2.60 3.38 -2.78
N ASP A 139 1.86 2.28 -2.53
CA ASP A 139 1.09 1.58 -3.56
C ASP A 139 -0.36 1.29 -3.13
N PHE A 140 -0.57 0.88 -1.87
CA PHE A 140 -1.87 0.44 -1.37
C PHE A 140 -2.67 1.59 -0.75
N HIS A 141 -3.00 2.61 -1.53
CA HIS A 141 -3.68 3.81 -1.04
C HIS A 141 -5.06 3.52 -0.45
N ARG A 142 -5.82 2.56 -1.02
CA ARG A 142 -7.11 2.10 -0.47
C ARG A 142 -6.96 1.50 0.91
N ASP A 143 -5.90 0.72 1.10
CA ASP A 143 -5.61 0.08 2.39
C ASP A 143 -5.31 1.14 3.46
N ILE A 144 -4.47 2.15 3.16
CA ILE A 144 -4.19 3.25 4.10
C ILE A 144 -5.46 4.02 4.45
N PHE A 145 -6.32 4.29 3.46
CA PHE A 145 -7.60 4.95 3.71
C PHE A 145 -8.47 4.12 4.66
N ALA A 146 -8.66 2.83 4.37
CA ALA A 146 -9.43 1.91 5.20
C ALA A 146 -8.82 1.71 6.59
N LEU A 147 -7.50 1.51 6.69
CA LEU A 147 -6.77 1.34 7.95
C LEU A 147 -6.86 2.59 8.83
N THR A 148 -6.80 3.78 8.24
CA THR A 148 -6.96 5.04 8.97
C THR A 148 -8.29 5.08 9.71
N ILE A 149 -9.37 4.76 9.00
CA ILE A 149 -10.73 4.75 9.58
C ILE A 149 -10.84 3.62 10.62
N MET A 150 -10.33 2.43 10.32
CA MET A 150 -10.28 1.28 11.24
C MET A 150 -9.61 1.63 12.57
N MET A 151 -8.45 2.31 12.55
CA MET A 151 -7.74 2.71 13.77
C MET A 151 -8.54 3.72 14.59
N PHE A 152 -9.26 4.67 13.95
CA PHE A 152 -10.18 5.54 14.64
C PHE A 152 -11.34 4.77 15.28
N VAL A 153 -11.96 3.84 14.56
CA VAL A 153 -13.02 2.98 15.11
C VAL A 153 -12.51 2.21 16.33
N PHE A 154 -11.36 1.58 16.25
CA PHE A 154 -10.75 0.87 17.38
C PHE A 154 -10.51 1.79 18.58
N SER A 155 -10.05 3.02 18.35
CA SER A 155 -9.84 3.99 19.41
C SER A 155 -11.14 4.46 20.09
N MET A 156 -12.26 4.46 19.37
CA MET A 156 -13.57 4.85 19.87
C MET A 156 -14.31 3.71 20.58
N LEU A 157 -14.19 2.48 20.11
CA LEU A 157 -14.86 1.29 20.65
C LEU A 157 -14.48 0.96 22.11
N VAL A 158 -13.38 1.52 22.61
CA VAL A 158 -12.93 1.28 24.00
C VAL A 158 -13.85 1.98 25.01
N ARG A 159 -14.52 3.05 24.62
CA ARG A 159 -15.41 3.79 25.53
C ARG A 159 -16.62 2.91 25.84
N LYS A 160 -16.78 2.55 27.14
CA LYS A 160 -17.97 1.86 27.60
C LYS A 160 -19.14 2.87 27.69
N ASN A 161 -20.34 2.42 27.35
CA ASN A 161 -21.55 3.21 27.40
C ASN A 161 -21.50 4.51 26.58
N ALA A 162 -20.92 4.41 25.37
CA ALA A 162 -21.02 5.49 24.42
C ALA A 162 -22.49 5.72 24.10
N GLY A 163 -22.98 6.97 24.28
CA GLY A 163 -24.34 7.35 23.91
C GLY A 163 -24.60 7.08 22.40
N TRP A 164 -25.84 7.24 21.96
CA TRP A 164 -26.24 6.91 20.58
C TRP A 164 -25.44 7.68 19.49
N LYS A 165 -25.04 8.94 19.75
CA LYS A 165 -24.26 9.75 18.76
C LYS A 165 -22.87 9.15 18.44
N PRO A 166 -22.02 8.82 19.43
CA PRO A 166 -20.77 8.11 19.15
C PRO A 166 -20.98 6.74 18.50
N LEU A 167 -22.03 6.01 18.86
CA LEU A 167 -22.35 4.73 18.23
C LEU A 167 -22.70 4.90 16.76
N ALA A 168 -23.55 5.88 16.43
CA ALA A 168 -23.89 6.19 15.04
C ALA A 168 -22.64 6.54 14.21
N LEU A 169 -21.73 7.36 14.76
CA LEU A 169 -20.46 7.67 14.12
C LEU A 169 -19.60 6.41 13.90
N ILE A 170 -19.50 5.53 14.89
CA ILE A 170 -18.79 4.25 14.77
C ILE A 170 -19.39 3.41 13.64
N LEU A 171 -20.72 3.31 13.54
CA LEU A 171 -21.39 2.55 12.49
C LEU A 171 -21.11 3.12 11.10
N VAL A 172 -21.17 4.44 10.94
CA VAL A 172 -20.81 5.11 9.66
C VAL A 172 -19.35 4.83 9.29
N LEU A 173 -18.42 5.03 10.23
CA LEU A 173 -17.00 4.76 9.98
C LEU A 173 -16.75 3.28 9.69
N THR A 174 -17.50 2.37 10.30
CA THR A 174 -17.43 0.93 10.01
C THR A 174 -17.84 0.64 8.58
N THR A 175 -18.94 1.20 8.12
CA THR A 175 -19.39 1.08 6.73
C THR A 175 -18.33 1.60 5.76
N LEU A 176 -17.77 2.78 6.02
CA LEU A 176 -16.71 3.36 5.19
C LEU A 176 -15.45 2.50 5.16
N THR A 177 -15.03 1.92 6.30
CA THR A 177 -13.86 1.01 6.36
C THR A 177 -14.05 -0.19 5.44
N VAL A 178 -15.21 -0.85 5.54
CA VAL A 178 -15.51 -2.05 4.76
C VAL A 178 -15.67 -1.74 3.27
N ALA A 179 -16.26 -0.59 2.94
CA ALA A 179 -16.48 -0.17 1.55
C ALA A 179 -15.20 0.35 0.86
N ALA A 180 -14.18 0.73 1.63
CA ALA A 180 -12.97 1.32 1.09
C ALA A 180 -12.02 0.28 0.49
N ASP A 181 -11.82 -0.85 1.18
CA ASP A 181 -10.91 -1.91 0.74
C ASP A 181 -11.38 -3.29 1.16
N ARG A 182 -11.21 -4.27 0.26
CA ARG A 182 -11.67 -5.65 0.49
C ARG A 182 -10.88 -6.36 1.58
N MET A 183 -9.55 -6.27 1.57
CA MET A 183 -8.71 -7.00 2.53
C MET A 183 -8.82 -6.41 3.92
N VAL A 184 -8.71 -5.10 4.03
CA VAL A 184 -8.89 -4.39 5.30
C VAL A 184 -10.31 -4.55 5.81
N GLY A 185 -11.32 -4.53 4.92
CA GLY A 185 -12.71 -4.79 5.26
C GLY A 185 -12.95 -6.19 5.83
N ALA A 186 -12.34 -7.21 5.22
CA ALA A 186 -12.38 -8.58 5.74
C ALA A 186 -11.70 -8.68 7.12
N LEU A 187 -10.46 -8.17 7.22
CA LEU A 187 -9.68 -8.13 8.45
C LEU A 187 -10.44 -7.45 9.58
N PHE A 188 -11.02 -6.29 9.29
CA PHE A 188 -11.80 -5.50 10.25
C PHE A 188 -13.05 -6.24 10.71
N SER A 189 -13.81 -6.82 9.77
CA SER A 189 -15.03 -7.56 10.06
C SER A 189 -14.77 -8.77 10.97
N VAL A 190 -13.77 -9.60 10.61
CA VAL A 190 -13.34 -10.75 11.43
C VAL A 190 -12.88 -10.29 12.81
N SER A 191 -12.09 -9.22 12.87
CA SER A 191 -11.56 -8.69 14.14
C SER A 191 -12.68 -8.24 15.07
N LEU A 192 -13.70 -7.55 14.55
CA LEU A 192 -14.83 -7.09 15.35
C LEU A 192 -15.70 -8.25 15.83
N VAL A 193 -15.98 -9.24 14.96
CA VAL A 193 -16.79 -10.41 15.36
C VAL A 193 -16.09 -11.20 16.46
N VAL A 194 -14.80 -11.51 16.30
CA VAL A 194 -14.02 -12.23 17.31
C VAL A 194 -13.96 -11.42 18.61
N TYR A 195 -13.72 -10.11 18.52
CA TYR A 195 -13.68 -9.25 19.69
C TYR A 195 -15.06 -9.14 20.40
N ALA A 196 -16.16 -9.14 19.63
CA ALA A 196 -17.52 -9.16 20.18
C ALA A 196 -17.78 -10.45 20.98
N ILE A 197 -17.38 -11.60 20.45
CA ILE A 197 -17.50 -12.90 21.11
C ILE A 197 -16.70 -12.93 22.43
N VAL A 198 -15.45 -12.44 22.39
CA VAL A 198 -14.57 -12.41 23.57
C VAL A 198 -15.08 -11.45 24.65
N THR A 199 -15.57 -10.28 24.26
CA THR A 199 -15.95 -9.23 25.24
C THR A 199 -17.42 -9.23 25.61
N ARG A 200 -18.29 -9.87 24.81
CA ARG A 200 -19.75 -9.93 24.96
C ARG A 200 -20.40 -8.54 25.06
N ARG A 201 -19.78 -7.51 24.44
CA ARG A 201 -20.28 -6.14 24.44
C ARG A 201 -21.23 -5.94 23.28
N ARG A 202 -22.44 -5.41 23.57
CA ARG A 202 -23.51 -5.20 22.58
C ARG A 202 -23.11 -4.22 21.48
N GLU A 203 -22.44 -3.11 21.82
CA GLU A 203 -21.98 -2.12 20.85
C GLU A 203 -20.98 -2.72 19.86
N VAL A 204 -20.09 -3.57 20.35
CA VAL A 204 -19.10 -4.26 19.48
C VAL A 204 -19.80 -5.31 18.62
N ALA A 205 -20.78 -6.02 19.18
CA ALA A 205 -21.54 -7.02 18.43
C ALA A 205 -22.34 -6.36 17.29
N LEU A 206 -23.03 -5.26 17.53
CA LEU A 206 -23.73 -4.49 16.50
C LEU A 206 -22.78 -4.01 15.39
N THR A 207 -21.62 -3.46 15.79
CA THR A 207 -20.60 -3.01 14.83
C THR A 207 -20.06 -4.18 14.02
N GLY A 208 -19.80 -5.33 14.65
CA GLY A 208 -19.33 -6.55 13.99
C GLY A 208 -20.35 -7.15 13.01
N ILE A 209 -21.64 -7.19 13.40
CA ILE A 209 -22.72 -7.66 12.51
C ILE A 209 -22.85 -6.73 11.30
N LEU A 210 -22.81 -5.41 11.50
CA LEU A 210 -22.83 -4.45 10.40
C LEU A 210 -21.63 -4.67 9.48
N ALA A 211 -20.42 -4.78 10.04
CA ALA A 211 -19.20 -4.96 9.26
C ALA A 211 -19.25 -6.22 8.40
N ILE A 212 -19.60 -7.38 8.97
CA ILE A 212 -19.66 -8.63 8.22
C ILE A 212 -20.82 -8.63 7.22
N GLY A 213 -21.97 -8.08 7.57
CA GLY A 213 -23.12 -7.95 6.67
C GLY A 213 -22.78 -7.08 5.45
N MET A 214 -22.14 -5.94 5.65
CA MET A 214 -21.67 -5.06 4.58
C MET A 214 -20.58 -5.73 3.74
N PHE A 215 -19.63 -6.42 4.37
CA PHE A 215 -18.58 -7.16 3.66
C PHE A 215 -19.17 -8.24 2.76
N CYS A 216 -20.09 -9.03 3.27
CA CYS A 216 -20.78 -10.06 2.48
C CYS A 216 -21.61 -9.44 1.34
N ALA A 217 -22.37 -8.39 1.61
CA ALA A 217 -23.18 -7.70 0.61
C ALA A 217 -22.30 -7.13 -0.52
N LEU A 218 -21.22 -6.43 -0.18
CA LEU A 218 -20.28 -5.89 -1.17
C LEU A 218 -19.55 -7.00 -1.94
N THR A 219 -19.10 -8.05 -1.28
CA THR A 219 -18.42 -9.18 -1.96
C THR A 219 -19.37 -9.89 -2.92
N LEU A 220 -20.64 -10.04 -2.58
CA LEU A 220 -21.65 -10.65 -3.45
C LEU A 220 -22.08 -9.73 -4.61
N SER A 221 -22.18 -8.42 -4.36
CA SER A 221 -22.54 -7.43 -5.40
C SER A 221 -21.41 -7.16 -6.38
N THR A 222 -20.20 -7.14 -5.89
CA THR A 222 -18.98 -6.93 -6.68
C THR A 222 -18.52 -8.21 -7.36
N GLN A 223 -19.38 -9.21 -7.63
CA GLN A 223 -18.99 -10.48 -8.27
C GLN A 223 -17.93 -10.27 -9.36
N SER A 224 -16.82 -9.76 -8.94
CA SER A 224 -15.56 -9.94 -9.63
C SER A 224 -15.09 -11.38 -9.31
N THR A 225 -15.87 -12.37 -9.72
CA THR A 225 -15.19 -13.45 -10.36
C THR A 225 -14.37 -12.76 -11.43
N PRO A 226 -13.04 -12.70 -11.37
CA PRO A 226 -12.29 -12.47 -12.57
C PRO A 226 -12.94 -13.44 -13.53
N ASP A 227 -13.45 -12.94 -14.64
CA ASP A 227 -14.08 -13.78 -15.61
C ASP A 227 -12.98 -14.77 -15.96
N ILE A 228 -13.05 -15.96 -15.31
CA ILE A 228 -12.10 -17.04 -15.55
C ILE A 228 -12.11 -17.32 -17.05
N LYS A 229 -13.24 -17.03 -17.71
CA LYS A 229 -13.36 -17.04 -19.16
C LYS A 229 -12.58 -15.90 -19.84
N THR A 230 -12.45 -14.71 -19.26
CA THR A 230 -11.61 -13.65 -19.84
C THR A 230 -10.13 -13.90 -19.59
N ILE A 231 -9.79 -14.56 -18.48
CA ILE A 231 -8.42 -15.06 -18.22
C ILE A 231 -8.11 -16.31 -19.06
N THR A 232 -9.12 -17.10 -19.41
CA THR A 232 -8.96 -18.34 -20.20
C THR A 232 -9.30 -18.18 -21.69
N SER A 233 -9.95 -17.10 -22.11
CA SER A 233 -10.25 -16.82 -23.53
C SER A 233 -9.20 -15.96 -24.24
N THR A 234 -8.38 -15.22 -23.52
CA THR A 234 -7.07 -14.85 -24.00
C THR A 234 -6.18 -16.05 -23.71
N GLU A 235 -5.65 -16.69 -24.73
CA GLU A 235 -4.62 -17.72 -24.65
C GLU A 235 -3.38 -17.12 -23.96
N ILE A 236 -3.48 -16.94 -22.64
CA ILE A 236 -2.32 -16.64 -21.81
C ILE A 236 -1.52 -17.94 -21.79
N PRO A 237 -0.31 -17.96 -22.32
CA PRO A 237 0.54 -19.14 -22.22
C PRO A 237 0.58 -19.57 -20.74
N GLN A 238 0.34 -20.84 -20.47
CA GLN A 238 0.28 -21.38 -19.08
C GLN A 238 1.63 -21.37 -18.36
N ASN A 239 2.65 -20.71 -18.91
CA ASN A 239 3.99 -20.57 -18.35
C ASN A 239 4.16 -19.26 -17.57
N ASN A 240 3.34 -19.02 -16.57
CA ASN A 240 3.57 -17.95 -15.55
C ASN A 240 4.72 -18.35 -14.62
N SER A 241 5.95 -18.52 -15.15
CA SER A 241 7.12 -18.89 -14.37
C SER A 241 7.47 -17.83 -13.33
N GLU A 242 7.36 -16.53 -13.67
CA GLU A 242 7.68 -15.41 -12.77
C GLU A 242 6.73 -15.29 -11.58
N LEU A 243 5.43 -15.43 -11.79
CA LEU A 243 4.45 -15.41 -10.70
C LEU A 243 4.59 -16.63 -9.78
N LYS A 244 4.90 -17.82 -10.32
CA LYS A 244 5.22 -18.99 -9.49
C LYS A 244 6.47 -18.77 -8.65
N GLU A 245 7.47 -18.12 -9.22
CA GLU A 245 8.70 -17.81 -8.52
C GLU A 245 8.48 -16.79 -7.40
N PHE A 246 7.64 -15.76 -7.62
CA PHE A 246 7.29 -14.78 -6.58
C PHE A 246 6.58 -15.41 -5.38
N TYR A 247 5.59 -16.28 -5.62
CA TYR A 247 4.85 -16.97 -4.55
C TYR A 247 5.56 -18.22 -4.02
N ASN A 248 6.83 -18.42 -4.36
CA ASN A 248 7.66 -19.45 -3.74
C ASN A 248 7.77 -19.18 -2.21
N PRO A 249 7.62 -20.21 -1.36
CA PRO A 249 7.75 -20.10 0.08
C PRO A 249 9.01 -19.39 0.56
N ALA A 250 10.15 -19.64 -0.09
CA ALA A 250 11.41 -19.00 0.28
C ALA A 250 11.38 -17.49 0.03
N ASN A 251 10.83 -17.04 -1.11
CA ASN A 251 10.72 -15.63 -1.44
C ASN A 251 9.73 -14.91 -0.52
N LEU A 252 8.61 -15.51 -0.18
CA LEU A 252 7.65 -14.96 0.79
C LEU A 252 8.26 -14.85 2.19
N LEU A 253 9.06 -15.83 2.62
CA LEU A 253 9.77 -15.77 3.90
C LEU A 253 10.82 -14.65 3.90
N ILE A 254 11.61 -14.54 2.82
CA ILE A 254 12.58 -13.44 2.65
C ILE A 254 11.85 -12.11 2.70
N PHE A 255 10.75 -11.97 1.98
CA PHE A 255 9.94 -10.75 1.96
C PHE A 255 9.41 -10.40 3.36
N PHE A 256 8.90 -11.40 4.11
CA PHE A 256 8.49 -11.19 5.51
C PHE A 256 9.64 -10.68 6.38
N VAL A 257 10.84 -11.28 6.26
CA VAL A 257 12.02 -10.89 7.04
C VAL A 257 12.50 -9.49 6.66
N VAL A 258 12.50 -9.14 5.38
CA VAL A 258 12.90 -7.81 4.91
C VAL A 258 11.98 -6.72 5.45
N ILE A 259 10.68 -6.92 5.31
CA ILE A 259 9.70 -5.90 5.70
C ILE A 259 9.54 -5.80 7.22
N ASN A 260 9.62 -6.93 7.94
CA ASN A 260 9.21 -7.02 9.34
C ASN A 260 10.32 -7.45 10.30
N GLY A 261 11.39 -8.08 9.84
CA GLY A 261 12.36 -8.79 10.68
C GLY A 261 12.94 -7.93 11.81
N LEU A 262 13.25 -6.67 11.53
CA LEU A 262 13.82 -5.75 12.52
C LEU A 262 12.87 -5.43 13.68
N VAL A 263 11.55 -5.53 13.47
CA VAL A 263 10.55 -5.17 14.49
C VAL A 263 9.97 -6.39 15.22
N VAL A 264 10.12 -7.61 14.68
CA VAL A 264 9.47 -8.83 15.21
C VAL A 264 9.78 -9.08 16.68
N ALA A 265 11.04 -8.98 17.10
CA ALA A 265 11.43 -9.25 18.49
C ALA A 265 10.77 -8.26 19.47
N ALA A 266 10.81 -6.97 19.13
CA ALA A 266 10.16 -5.93 19.94
C ALA A 266 8.63 -6.07 19.90
N ALA A 267 8.07 -6.45 18.75
CA ALA A 267 6.64 -6.69 18.60
C ALA A 267 6.18 -7.88 19.46
N ALA A 268 6.95 -8.96 19.54
CA ALA A 268 6.65 -10.08 20.41
C ALA A 268 6.59 -9.65 21.88
N ILE A 269 7.55 -8.85 22.34
CA ILE A 269 7.53 -8.30 23.71
C ILE A 269 6.29 -7.40 23.91
N GLY A 270 5.98 -6.57 22.93
CA GLY A 270 4.78 -5.72 22.96
C GLY A 270 3.50 -6.54 23.01
N PHE A 271 3.39 -7.59 22.20
CA PHE A 271 2.24 -8.49 22.15
C PHE A 271 2.01 -9.20 23.50
N LEU A 272 3.06 -9.71 24.11
CA LEU A 272 2.96 -10.41 25.40
C LEU A 272 2.55 -9.47 26.53
N ASN A 273 3.06 -8.24 26.55
CA ASN A 273 2.81 -7.27 27.61
C ASN A 273 1.55 -6.40 27.40
N MET A 274 1.02 -6.33 26.19
CA MET A 274 -0.20 -5.59 25.89
C MET A 274 -1.43 -6.37 26.36
N LYS A 275 -2.25 -5.74 27.23
CA LYS A 275 -3.47 -6.37 27.76
C LYS A 275 -4.65 -6.32 26.79
N ASN A 276 -4.61 -5.42 25.80
CA ASN A 276 -5.75 -5.20 24.91
C ASN A 276 -5.82 -6.24 23.80
N THR A 277 -6.90 -7.02 23.78
CA THR A 277 -7.16 -8.09 22.82
C THR A 277 -7.57 -7.56 21.43
N LEU A 278 -8.19 -6.37 21.35
CA LEU A 278 -8.69 -5.84 20.08
C LEU A 278 -7.61 -5.68 19.01
N LEU A 279 -6.37 -5.30 19.39
CA LEU A 279 -5.24 -5.22 18.45
C LEU A 279 -4.56 -6.57 18.21
N LYS A 280 -4.65 -7.49 19.15
CA LYS A 280 -4.04 -8.84 18.99
C LYS A 280 -4.73 -9.64 17.89
N ILE A 281 -6.06 -9.50 17.78
CA ILE A 281 -6.87 -10.25 16.81
C ILE A 281 -6.44 -9.94 15.37
N PRO A 282 -6.44 -8.68 14.88
CA PRO A 282 -6.03 -8.40 13.51
C PRO A 282 -4.58 -8.80 13.23
N LEU A 283 -3.65 -8.66 14.19
CA LEU A 283 -2.29 -9.17 14.01
C LEU A 283 -2.27 -10.67 13.79
N LEU A 284 -3.01 -11.45 14.59
CA LEU A 284 -3.06 -12.90 14.43
C LEU A 284 -3.68 -13.30 13.08
N VAL A 285 -4.76 -12.63 12.66
CA VAL A 285 -5.37 -12.86 11.34
C VAL A 285 -4.37 -12.55 10.22
N CYS A 286 -3.67 -11.42 10.30
CA CYS A 286 -2.64 -11.07 9.31
C CYS A 286 -1.50 -12.09 9.29
N LEU A 287 -1.02 -12.57 10.45
CA LEU A 287 0.02 -13.61 10.51
C LEU A 287 -0.47 -14.94 9.91
N MET A 288 -1.72 -15.34 10.17
CA MET A 288 -2.31 -16.51 9.51
C MET A 288 -2.36 -16.34 7.99
N GLY A 289 -2.75 -15.19 7.50
CA GLY A 289 -2.71 -14.85 6.07
C GLY A 289 -1.29 -14.84 5.50
N SER A 290 -0.35 -14.22 6.23
CA SER A 290 1.08 -14.14 5.83
C SER A 290 1.74 -15.51 5.66
N PHE A 291 1.38 -16.49 6.48
CA PHE A 291 1.90 -17.86 6.45
C PHE A 291 0.93 -18.87 5.84
N SER A 292 -0.11 -18.40 5.14
CA SER A 292 -1.10 -19.28 4.47
C SER A 292 -0.47 -20.23 3.45
N TRP A 293 0.68 -19.86 2.87
CA TRP A 293 1.48 -20.69 1.98
C TRP A 293 2.02 -21.97 2.62
N LEU A 294 2.11 -22.05 3.95
CA LEU A 294 2.45 -23.30 4.64
C LEU A 294 1.37 -24.38 4.47
N ALA A 295 0.10 -23.97 4.41
CA ALA A 295 -1.04 -24.87 4.22
C ALA A 295 -1.42 -25.00 2.73
N PHE A 296 -1.21 -23.95 1.95
CA PHE A 296 -1.59 -23.83 0.55
C PHE A 296 -0.44 -23.27 -0.28
N PRO A 297 0.61 -24.05 -0.55
CA PRO A 297 1.78 -23.60 -1.30
C PRO A 297 1.35 -23.16 -2.71
N GLU A 298 2.04 -22.16 -3.23
CA GLU A 298 1.83 -21.57 -4.57
C GLU A 298 0.44 -20.95 -4.82
N ASN A 299 -0.40 -20.83 -3.77
CA ASN A 299 -1.72 -20.24 -3.91
C ASN A 299 -1.67 -18.70 -3.92
N ARG A 300 -1.58 -18.12 -5.12
CA ARG A 300 -1.57 -16.67 -5.34
C ARG A 300 -2.86 -15.96 -4.92
N TYR A 301 -4.00 -16.65 -4.93
CA TYR A 301 -5.30 -16.05 -4.57
C TYR A 301 -5.41 -15.67 -3.09
N LEU A 302 -4.56 -16.24 -2.24
CA LEU A 302 -4.51 -15.90 -0.81
C LEU A 302 -3.75 -14.60 -0.55
N LEU A 303 -3.05 -14.01 -1.54
CA LEU A 303 -2.35 -12.73 -1.44
C LEU A 303 -1.45 -12.64 -0.20
N ALA A 304 -0.63 -13.68 0.03
CA ALA A 304 0.22 -13.79 1.22
C ALA A 304 1.17 -12.59 1.39
N ASP A 305 1.65 -12.02 0.29
CA ASP A 305 2.46 -10.80 0.24
C ASP A 305 1.74 -9.59 0.85
N ARG A 306 0.48 -9.39 0.53
CA ARG A 306 -0.35 -8.30 1.10
C ARG A 306 -0.60 -8.52 2.59
N TRP A 307 -0.85 -9.78 3.02
CA TRP A 307 -0.97 -10.09 4.44
C TRP A 307 0.33 -9.83 5.20
N ILE A 308 1.50 -10.08 4.60
CA ILE A 308 2.82 -9.78 5.18
C ILE A 308 2.96 -8.27 5.44
N ILE A 309 2.53 -7.43 4.51
CA ILE A 309 2.57 -5.98 4.65
C ILE A 309 1.59 -5.52 5.74
N LEU A 310 0.33 -6.01 5.71
CA LEU A 310 -0.67 -5.68 6.73
C LEU A 310 -0.22 -6.14 8.12
N ALA A 311 0.37 -7.33 8.26
CA ALA A 311 0.96 -7.79 9.51
C ALA A 311 2.00 -6.80 10.03
N GLY A 312 2.84 -6.27 9.13
CA GLY A 312 3.88 -5.31 9.46
C GLY A 312 3.36 -4.02 10.08
N ILE A 313 2.18 -3.56 9.68
CA ILE A 313 1.55 -2.38 10.27
C ILE A 313 1.21 -2.63 11.75
N PHE A 314 0.59 -3.77 12.06
CA PHE A 314 0.28 -4.12 13.44
C PHE A 314 1.54 -4.46 14.24
N LEU A 315 2.51 -5.19 13.64
CA LEU A 315 3.80 -5.46 14.26
C LEU A 315 4.52 -4.17 14.64
N SER A 316 4.44 -3.13 13.81
CA SER A 316 5.04 -1.82 14.09
C SER A 316 4.43 -1.17 15.34
N VAL A 317 3.12 -1.23 15.51
CA VAL A 317 2.44 -0.72 16.72
C VAL A 317 2.86 -1.52 17.95
N PHE A 318 2.88 -2.86 17.86
CA PHE A 318 3.34 -3.70 18.95
C PHE A 318 4.82 -3.50 19.27
N ALA A 319 5.66 -3.31 18.26
CA ALA A 319 7.08 -3.03 18.43
C ALA A 319 7.32 -1.70 19.13
N GLY A 320 6.65 -0.64 18.72
CA GLY A 320 6.69 0.65 19.40
C GLY A 320 6.31 0.53 20.89
N TYR A 321 5.24 -0.21 21.18
CA TYR A 321 4.83 -0.49 22.57
C TYR A 321 5.86 -1.36 23.32
N GLY A 322 6.40 -2.39 22.67
CA GLY A 322 7.43 -3.28 23.24
C GLY A 322 8.72 -2.54 23.56
N MET A 323 9.17 -1.65 22.66
CA MET A 323 10.34 -0.80 22.91
C MET A 323 10.14 0.09 24.11
N LEU A 324 8.97 0.76 24.22
CA LEU A 324 8.65 1.57 25.40
C LEU A 324 8.65 0.73 26.68
N HIS A 325 8.18 -0.50 26.60
CA HIS A 325 8.17 -1.43 27.74
C HIS A 325 9.60 -1.83 28.17
N LEU A 326 10.47 -2.16 27.21
CA LEU A 326 11.87 -2.51 27.46
C LEU A 326 12.67 -1.38 28.13
N ILE A 327 12.49 -0.17 27.64
CA ILE A 327 13.29 0.98 28.10
C ILE A 327 12.72 1.66 29.34
N ARG A 328 11.52 1.30 29.81
CA ARG A 328 10.82 2.02 30.90
C ARG A 328 11.62 2.17 32.19
N ASN A 329 12.43 1.15 32.51
CA ASN A 329 13.22 1.11 33.75
C ASN A 329 14.65 1.69 33.57
N LEU A 330 15.04 2.09 32.37
CA LEU A 330 16.36 2.62 32.10
C LEU A 330 16.49 4.08 32.53
N LYS A 331 17.61 4.45 33.17
CA LYS A 331 17.86 5.85 33.62
C LYS A 331 17.82 6.86 32.47
N LYS A 332 18.28 6.47 31.27
CA LYS A 332 18.34 7.32 30.06
C LYS A 332 17.27 6.97 29.03
N ARG A 333 16.11 6.44 29.47
CA ARG A 333 15.07 5.90 28.60
C ARG A 333 14.66 6.80 27.42
N PHE A 334 14.59 8.10 27.63
CA PHE A 334 14.18 9.04 26.57
C PHE A 334 15.25 9.23 25.49
N ILE A 335 16.53 9.20 25.88
CA ILE A 335 17.65 9.29 24.94
C ILE A 335 17.69 8.02 24.09
N ILE A 336 17.53 6.86 24.75
CA ILE A 336 17.51 5.56 24.08
C ILE A 336 16.30 5.46 23.13
N ALA A 337 15.10 5.90 23.56
CA ALA A 337 13.92 5.97 22.69
C ALA A 337 14.17 6.86 21.47
N GLY A 338 14.76 8.02 21.66
CA GLY A 338 15.11 8.93 20.57
C GLY A 338 16.15 8.35 19.61
N PHE A 339 17.16 7.65 20.14
CA PHE A 339 18.16 6.99 19.30
C PHE A 339 17.56 5.86 18.47
N ILE A 340 16.75 5.00 19.08
CA ILE A 340 16.03 3.91 18.38
C ILE A 340 15.13 4.49 17.29
N LEU A 341 14.32 5.50 17.62
CA LEU A 341 13.44 6.14 16.65
C LEU A 341 14.25 6.78 15.51
N GLY A 342 15.38 7.43 15.82
CA GLY A 342 16.28 7.99 14.82
C GLY A 342 16.86 6.94 13.87
N ALA A 343 17.29 5.79 14.39
CA ALA A 343 17.80 4.69 13.58
C ALA A 343 16.73 4.16 12.60
N PHE A 344 15.51 3.92 13.09
CA PHE A 344 14.40 3.51 12.22
C PHE A 344 13.97 4.61 11.25
N ALA A 345 14.02 5.88 11.65
CA ALA A 345 13.73 6.99 10.75
C ALA A 345 14.76 7.07 9.61
N VAL A 346 16.05 6.83 9.88
CA VAL A 346 17.09 6.74 8.83
C VAL A 346 16.76 5.63 7.85
N LEU A 347 16.38 4.43 8.33
CA LEU A 347 15.99 3.32 7.45
C LEU A 347 14.76 3.67 6.62
N GLY A 348 13.71 4.24 7.23
CA GLY A 348 12.50 4.64 6.53
C GLY A 348 12.74 5.73 5.50
N VAL A 349 13.55 6.75 5.84
CA VAL A 349 13.94 7.81 4.89
C VAL A 349 14.76 7.20 3.76
N SER A 350 15.72 6.31 4.05
CA SER A 350 16.50 5.63 3.01
C SER A 350 15.60 4.88 2.03
N TYR A 351 14.62 4.14 2.53
CA TYR A 351 13.64 3.46 1.69
C TYR A 351 12.82 4.44 0.82
N ALA A 352 12.51 5.62 1.36
CA ALA A 352 11.71 6.62 0.66
C ALA A 352 12.46 7.35 -0.46
N VAL A 353 13.78 7.58 -0.30
CA VAL A 353 14.52 8.51 -1.16
C VAL A 353 15.63 7.89 -2.00
N ILE A 354 16.07 6.66 -1.71
CA ILE A 354 17.17 6.03 -2.45
C ILE A 354 16.66 5.52 -3.80
N PRO A 355 17.34 5.83 -4.93
CA PRO A 355 17.03 5.26 -6.24
C PRO A 355 17.12 3.72 -6.25
N HIS A 356 16.34 3.07 -7.12
CA HIS A 356 16.24 1.62 -7.14
C HIS A 356 17.59 0.92 -7.38
N HIS A 357 18.37 1.38 -8.31
CA HIS A 357 19.71 0.82 -8.59
C HIS A 357 20.66 0.91 -7.37
N SER A 358 20.57 2.01 -6.61
CA SER A 358 21.37 2.18 -5.40
C SER A 358 20.84 1.38 -4.21
N ALA A 359 19.52 1.17 -4.14
CA ALA A 359 18.87 0.37 -3.11
C ALA A 359 19.28 -1.10 -3.21
N SER A 360 19.47 -1.64 -4.41
CA SER A 360 19.93 -3.01 -4.63
C SER A 360 21.34 -3.25 -4.04
N ALA A 361 22.21 -2.25 -4.04
CA ALA A 361 23.53 -2.32 -3.41
C ALA A 361 23.43 -2.26 -1.86
N LEU A 362 22.50 -1.49 -1.31
CA LEU A 362 22.28 -1.37 0.14
C LEU A 362 21.70 -2.64 0.74
N TYR A 363 20.82 -3.31 -0.01
CA TYR A 363 20.17 -4.57 0.35
C TYR A 363 20.82 -5.78 -0.34
N GLY A 364 22.08 -5.69 -0.74
CA GLY A 364 22.83 -6.52 -1.68
C GLY A 364 22.65 -8.04 -1.62
N ILE A 365 22.45 -8.62 -0.42
CA ILE A 365 22.13 -10.05 -0.28
C ILE A 365 20.67 -10.32 -0.71
N ILE A 366 19.80 -9.33 -0.58
CA ILE A 366 18.37 -9.41 -0.88
C ILE A 366 18.12 -9.12 -2.35
N GLY A 367 18.87 -8.17 -2.93
CA GLY A 367 18.84 -7.83 -4.34
C GLY A 367 19.28 -8.98 -5.27
N LEU A 368 20.18 -9.86 -4.80
CA LEU A 368 20.65 -11.01 -5.58
C LEU A 368 19.58 -12.09 -5.85
N HIS A 369 18.51 -12.11 -5.05
CA HIS A 369 17.41 -13.07 -5.23
C HIS A 369 16.09 -12.41 -5.67
N SER A 370 16.10 -11.11 -5.98
CA SER A 370 14.89 -10.28 -6.00
C SER A 370 14.41 -9.85 -7.38
N LYS A 371 14.70 -10.56 -8.45
CA LYS A 371 13.98 -10.27 -9.72
C LYS A 371 12.46 -10.25 -9.56
N ASN A 372 11.94 -10.81 -8.46
CA ASN A 372 10.51 -10.99 -8.19
C ASN A 372 10.08 -10.46 -6.81
N LEU A 373 10.93 -9.75 -6.06
CA LEU A 373 10.49 -9.08 -4.84
C LEU A 373 9.94 -7.69 -5.17
N PRO A 374 8.93 -7.21 -4.40
CA PRO A 374 8.46 -5.84 -4.55
C PRO A 374 9.61 -4.85 -4.46
N PRO A 375 9.52 -3.70 -5.13
CA PRO A 375 10.58 -2.71 -5.13
C PRO A 375 11.10 -2.42 -3.71
N VAL A 376 12.40 -2.40 -3.56
CA VAL A 376 13.08 -2.15 -2.27
C VAL A 376 13.20 -0.66 -1.96
N THR A 377 12.52 0.19 -2.73
CA THR A 377 12.47 1.65 -2.58
C THR A 377 11.11 2.18 -3.04
N MET A 378 10.79 3.41 -2.63
CA MET A 378 9.62 4.13 -3.12
C MET A 378 9.87 4.82 -4.48
N GLN A 379 11.13 4.89 -4.97
CA GLN A 379 11.51 5.51 -6.25
C GLN A 379 11.27 4.57 -7.43
N PHE A 380 10.05 4.07 -7.51
CA PHE A 380 9.61 3.12 -8.53
C PHE A 380 8.10 3.31 -8.78
N ASN A 381 7.66 3.18 -10.03
CA ASN A 381 6.23 3.09 -10.34
C ASN A 381 5.90 1.76 -11.04
N SER A 382 6.04 1.64 -12.32
CA SER A 382 6.06 0.36 -13.03
C SER A 382 7.43 0.07 -13.65
N ILE A 383 8.29 1.08 -13.66
CA ILE A 383 9.71 1.04 -13.98
C ILE A 383 10.44 1.92 -12.97
N ASP A 384 11.77 1.95 -13.02
CA ASP A 384 12.54 2.90 -12.23
C ASP A 384 12.19 4.33 -12.64
N VAL A 385 12.06 5.22 -11.64
CA VAL A 385 11.72 6.63 -11.92
C VAL A 385 12.73 7.27 -12.87
N GLU A 386 13.99 6.87 -12.82
CA GLU A 386 15.07 7.35 -13.69
C GLU A 386 14.84 6.98 -15.18
N ASP A 387 14.12 5.90 -15.47
CA ASP A 387 13.85 5.41 -16.81
C ASP A 387 12.56 5.99 -17.44
N ASN A 388 11.80 6.79 -16.69
CA ASN A 388 10.52 7.32 -17.17
C ASN A 388 10.68 8.27 -18.38
N ASP A 389 11.75 9.08 -18.40
CA ASP A 389 12.03 9.99 -19.53
C ASP A 389 12.23 9.21 -20.85
N ASP A 390 12.95 8.09 -20.78
CA ASP A 390 13.20 7.25 -21.95
C ASP A 390 11.92 6.58 -22.46
N LEU A 391 11.07 6.08 -21.55
CA LEU A 391 9.77 5.51 -21.92
C LEU A 391 8.85 6.57 -22.55
N LEU A 392 8.73 7.76 -21.97
CA LEU A 392 7.90 8.83 -22.51
C LEU A 392 8.44 9.33 -23.87
N SER A 393 9.76 9.41 -24.03
CA SER A 393 10.38 9.74 -25.31
C SER A 393 10.05 8.70 -26.38
N THR A 394 10.03 7.42 -26.00
CA THR A 394 9.64 6.30 -26.87
C THR A 394 8.16 6.38 -27.24
N ILE A 395 7.27 6.68 -26.31
CA ILE A 395 5.84 6.87 -26.59
C ILE A 395 5.62 8.07 -27.53
N ALA A 396 6.31 9.19 -27.28
CA ALA A 396 6.27 10.35 -28.19
C ALA A 396 6.76 10.01 -29.58
N TRP A 397 7.83 9.18 -29.71
CA TRP A 397 8.29 8.70 -30.99
C TRP A 397 7.24 7.83 -31.70
N ILE A 398 6.55 6.93 -30.97
CA ILE A 398 5.46 6.10 -31.49
C ILE A 398 4.33 6.97 -32.01
N ASN A 399 3.87 7.93 -31.22
CA ASN A 399 2.78 8.86 -31.62
C ASN A 399 3.09 9.62 -32.92
N LYS A 400 4.37 9.93 -33.16
CA LYS A 400 4.82 10.67 -34.33
C LYS A 400 5.08 9.80 -35.56
N ASN A 401 5.53 8.57 -35.39
CA ASN A 401 6.15 7.77 -36.46
C ASN A 401 5.39 6.47 -36.79
N THR A 402 4.29 6.18 -36.10
CA THR A 402 3.43 5.05 -36.41
C THR A 402 2.06 5.50 -36.89
N GLU A 403 1.32 4.60 -37.54
CA GLU A 403 -0.04 4.86 -38.00
C GLU A 403 -0.99 5.11 -36.82
N GLN A 404 -2.09 5.85 -37.07
CA GLN A 404 -3.05 6.24 -36.02
C GLN A 404 -3.81 5.07 -35.40
N ASP A 405 -3.89 3.93 -36.08
CA ASP A 405 -4.53 2.68 -35.66
C ASP A 405 -3.52 1.56 -35.37
N ALA A 406 -2.24 1.90 -35.22
CA ALA A 406 -1.19 0.93 -34.96
C ALA A 406 -1.41 0.14 -33.69
N LEU A 407 -1.09 -1.15 -33.75
CA LEU A 407 -1.05 -2.05 -32.59
C LEU A 407 0.33 -2.00 -31.96
N ILE A 408 0.37 -1.60 -30.71
CA ILE A 408 1.60 -1.53 -29.93
C ILE A 408 1.63 -2.70 -28.96
N VAL A 409 2.67 -3.47 -28.94
CA VAL A 409 2.85 -4.62 -28.06
C VAL A 409 4.03 -4.40 -27.14
N GLY A 410 3.89 -4.74 -25.88
CA GLY A 410 4.96 -4.64 -24.88
C GLY A 410 4.61 -5.34 -23.57
N GLU A 411 5.35 -5.03 -22.52
CA GLU A 411 5.16 -5.63 -21.20
C GLU A 411 3.98 -5.00 -20.45
N SER A 412 3.39 -5.79 -19.54
CA SER A 412 2.24 -5.34 -18.72
C SER A 412 2.56 -4.15 -17.81
N HIS A 413 3.82 -3.99 -17.43
CA HIS A 413 4.30 -2.93 -16.55
C HIS A 413 4.11 -1.53 -17.14
N TRP A 414 4.13 -1.37 -18.47
CA TRP A 414 4.03 -0.05 -19.13
C TRP A 414 2.60 0.36 -19.45
N ARG A 415 1.62 -0.49 -19.13
CA ARG A 415 0.21 -0.27 -19.49
C ARG A 415 -0.30 1.11 -19.09
N GLY A 416 -0.03 1.54 -17.86
CA GLY A 416 -0.52 2.82 -17.36
C GLY A 416 0.04 4.02 -18.13
N PHE A 417 1.31 3.99 -18.49
CA PHE A 417 1.93 5.01 -19.35
C PHE A 417 1.32 5.00 -20.74
N MET A 418 1.16 3.82 -21.35
CA MET A 418 0.55 3.70 -22.66
C MET A 418 -0.89 4.22 -22.68
N GLU A 419 -1.68 3.86 -21.67
CA GLU A 419 -3.07 4.30 -21.55
C GLU A 419 -3.23 5.83 -21.35
N LEU A 420 -2.21 6.49 -20.79
CA LEU A 420 -2.23 7.93 -20.54
C LEU A 420 -1.62 8.76 -21.68
N TYR A 421 -0.65 8.23 -22.41
CA TYR A 421 0.17 9.01 -23.32
C TYR A 421 0.16 8.55 -24.78
N LEU A 422 -0.43 7.39 -25.10
CA LEU A 422 -0.70 7.05 -26.50
C LEU A 422 -1.85 7.90 -27.02
N GLU A 423 -1.66 8.45 -28.22
CA GLU A 423 -2.61 9.32 -28.89
C GLU A 423 -3.40 8.56 -29.96
N ASP A 424 -4.51 9.17 -30.39
CA ASP A 424 -5.43 8.66 -31.41
C ASP A 424 -6.04 7.29 -31.06
N ASN A 425 -6.23 6.43 -32.08
CA ASN A 425 -6.81 5.10 -31.95
C ASN A 425 -5.74 3.99 -31.77
N ARG A 426 -4.50 4.35 -31.45
CA ARG A 426 -3.45 3.38 -31.15
C ARG A 426 -3.84 2.53 -29.95
N THR A 427 -3.69 1.23 -30.07
CA THR A 427 -4.04 0.31 -29.00
C THR A 427 -2.81 -0.37 -28.44
N TYR A 428 -2.71 -0.42 -27.12
CA TYR A 428 -1.65 -1.12 -26.42
C TYR A 428 -2.12 -2.49 -25.99
N HIS A 429 -1.40 -3.53 -26.44
CA HIS A 429 -1.58 -4.89 -26.01
C HIS A 429 -0.36 -5.34 -25.21
N PHE A 430 -0.59 -5.99 -24.09
CA PHE A 430 0.50 -6.49 -23.26
C PHE A 430 0.45 -8.00 -23.13
N SER A 431 1.63 -8.61 -23.05
CA SER A 431 1.81 -10.04 -22.86
C SER A 431 3.02 -10.29 -21.96
N GLU A 432 3.06 -11.45 -21.31
CA GLU A 432 4.26 -11.95 -20.62
C GLU A 432 5.37 -12.32 -21.59
N ASP A 433 5.00 -12.69 -22.83
CA ASP A 433 5.91 -12.88 -23.96
C ASP A 433 5.46 -11.95 -25.11
N PRO A 434 5.88 -10.68 -25.07
CA PRO A 434 5.46 -9.69 -26.06
C PRO A 434 5.89 -10.05 -27.48
N GLN A 435 7.05 -10.71 -27.63
CA GLN A 435 7.58 -11.08 -28.96
C GLN A 435 6.69 -12.13 -29.63
N THR A 436 6.44 -13.26 -28.97
CA THR A 436 5.57 -14.32 -29.52
C THR A 436 4.15 -13.81 -29.76
N PHE A 437 3.66 -12.94 -28.89
CA PHE A 437 2.33 -12.34 -29.06
C PHE A 437 2.28 -11.41 -30.28
N ALA A 438 3.28 -10.56 -30.46
CA ALA A 438 3.39 -9.67 -31.63
C ALA A 438 3.47 -10.45 -32.93
N GLU A 439 4.26 -11.54 -32.99
CA GLU A 439 4.34 -12.46 -34.14
C GLU A 439 2.97 -13.10 -34.46
N THR A 440 2.20 -13.45 -33.44
CA THR A 440 0.84 -14.01 -33.62
C THR A 440 -0.11 -12.98 -34.25
N LEU A 441 -0.05 -11.72 -33.84
CA LEU A 441 -0.87 -10.65 -34.41
C LEU A 441 -0.45 -10.32 -35.85
N MET A 442 0.85 -10.31 -36.11
CA MET A 442 1.41 -10.14 -37.46
C MET A 442 0.91 -11.24 -38.42
N ASN A 443 0.89 -12.49 -38.00
CA ASN A 443 0.38 -13.60 -38.81
C ASN A 443 -1.12 -13.49 -39.14
N ARG A 444 -1.85 -12.60 -38.45
CA ARG A 444 -3.24 -12.22 -38.75
C ARG A 444 -3.34 -11.03 -39.69
N GLY A 445 -2.21 -10.56 -40.24
CA GLY A 445 -2.15 -9.45 -41.19
C GLY A 445 -2.27 -8.06 -40.54
N GLN A 446 -2.01 -7.95 -39.25
CA GLN A 446 -2.05 -6.67 -38.52
C GLN A 446 -0.67 -6.01 -38.53
N GLN A 447 -0.63 -4.69 -38.55
CA GLN A 447 0.59 -3.91 -38.43
C GLN A 447 0.93 -3.75 -36.94
N VAL A 448 2.07 -4.30 -36.54
CA VAL A 448 2.43 -4.43 -35.11
C VAL A 448 3.80 -3.82 -34.84
N TYR A 449 3.86 -3.01 -33.80
CA TYR A 449 5.07 -2.44 -33.26
C TYR A 449 5.36 -3.05 -31.89
N LEU A 450 6.55 -3.65 -31.74
CA LEU A 450 7.02 -4.24 -30.49
C LEU A 450 7.92 -3.26 -29.76
N ILE A 451 7.66 -3.02 -28.48
CA ILE A 451 8.57 -2.30 -27.59
C ILE A 451 9.37 -3.32 -26.80
N GLU A 452 10.69 -3.22 -26.89
CA GLU A 452 11.62 -4.04 -26.10
C GLU A 452 12.39 -3.16 -25.11
N PHE A 453 12.59 -3.67 -23.90
CA PHE A 453 13.42 -3.05 -22.88
C PHE A 453 14.82 -3.67 -22.93
N ASN A 454 15.84 -2.84 -23.03
CA ASN A 454 17.23 -3.26 -22.99
C ASN A 454 18.05 -2.35 -22.07
N SER A 455 18.23 -2.77 -20.83
CA SER A 455 18.94 -2.00 -19.81
C SER A 455 20.41 -1.67 -20.14
N THR A 456 20.98 -2.27 -21.20
CA THR A 456 22.38 -2.06 -21.61
C THR A 456 22.52 -1.16 -22.83
N SER A 457 21.42 -0.76 -23.47
CA SER A 457 21.42 0.09 -24.65
C SER A 457 21.00 1.53 -24.32
N SER A 458 21.32 2.46 -25.23
CA SER A 458 20.74 3.79 -25.25
C SER A 458 20.22 4.06 -26.66
N PRO A 459 18.90 4.25 -26.87
CA PRO A 459 17.84 4.31 -25.85
C PRO A 459 17.56 2.94 -25.22
N ILE A 460 17.07 2.96 -23.97
CA ILE A 460 16.73 1.76 -23.19
C ILE A 460 15.49 1.05 -23.77
N PHE A 461 14.55 1.82 -24.35
CA PHE A 461 13.37 1.28 -25.03
C PHE A 461 13.55 1.35 -26.54
N VAL A 462 13.40 0.22 -27.22
CA VAL A 462 13.56 0.08 -28.67
C VAL A 462 12.24 -0.34 -29.29
N VAL A 463 11.77 0.41 -30.30
CA VAL A 463 10.56 0.08 -31.06
C VAL A 463 10.95 -0.65 -32.35
N LYS A 464 10.41 -1.84 -32.55
CA LYS A 464 10.62 -2.66 -33.75
C LYS A 464 9.30 -2.78 -34.52
N ASN A 465 9.30 -2.41 -35.79
CA ASN A 465 8.21 -2.75 -36.69
C ASN A 465 8.36 -4.21 -37.14
N ILE A 466 7.42 -5.05 -36.74
CA ILE A 466 7.48 -6.49 -37.03
C ILE A 466 6.78 -6.81 -38.36
N SER A 467 5.92 -5.93 -38.86
CA SER A 467 5.11 -6.14 -40.07
C SER A 467 5.91 -6.20 -41.36
N ASN A 468 7.20 -5.82 -41.38
CA ASN A 468 8.06 -5.71 -42.55
C ASN A 468 9.17 -6.77 -42.64
N ARG A 469 8.97 -7.95 -42.06
CA ARG A 469 9.91 -9.07 -42.27
C ARG A 469 9.38 -10.08 -43.27
#